data_ee9d8701d52ce78eaed953f8cd8166f6
#
_entry.id   ee9d8701d52ce78eaed953f8cd8166f6
#
_cell.length_a   1.000
_cell.length_b   1.000
_cell.length_c   1.000
_cell.angle_alpha   90.00
_cell.angle_beta   90.00
_cell.angle_gamma   90.00
#
_symmetry.space_group_name_H-M   'P 1'
#
loop_
_entity.id
_entity.type
_entity.pdbx_description
1 polymer ?
#
loop_
_entity_poly.entity_id
_entity_poly.type
_entity_poly.pdbx_seq_one_letter_code
_entity_poly.pdbx_strand_id
1 'polypeptide(L)'
;MEKDNYFLENFTSHDGKNLVIHHWPVEKPKMLIHLVHGMSEHGYRYHDFAKWLNKKGIYAYAPDLRGHGKTAGSMEDIGLFSIKNGWNKVVKDLKGITEKFSSKNPNIPTVILGHSMGSFLTRSLIIDFPETANHYIFSATASHPGLKGYLGSFIAKSNSLLFGEKTKSRLLQLLVMGEFNKKIKKPKTRKDWISRDESVVKKYINDPYCMQVFKNQFFVD
;
A
#
# COMPACT_ATOMS: atom_id res chain seq x y z
N MET A 1 -18.56 -24.88 6.54
CA MET A 1 -18.02 -23.50 6.46
C MET A 1 -16.49 -23.60 6.60
N GLU A 2 -15.72 -23.18 5.58
CA GLU A 2 -14.27 -23.11 5.71
C GLU A 2 -13.94 -22.16 6.88
N LYS A 3 -13.15 -22.64 7.84
CA LYS A 3 -12.68 -21.84 8.98
C LYS A 3 -11.90 -20.65 8.42
N ASP A 4 -12.32 -19.44 8.73
CA ASP A 4 -11.59 -18.25 8.32
C ASP A 4 -10.30 -18.17 9.16
N ASN A 5 -9.17 -18.54 8.55
CA ASN A 5 -7.86 -18.56 9.23
C ASN A 5 -7.21 -17.16 9.29
N TYR A 6 -7.96 -16.11 8.95
CA TYR A 6 -7.47 -14.74 9.01
C TYR A 6 -7.13 -14.29 10.43
N PHE A 7 -5.97 -13.62 10.58
CA PHE A 7 -5.58 -12.96 11.83
C PHE A 7 -4.69 -11.74 11.58
N LEU A 8 -4.50 -10.94 12.61
CA LEU A 8 -3.59 -9.79 12.61
C LEU A 8 -2.34 -10.10 13.42
N GLU A 9 -1.19 -9.62 12.95
CA GLU A 9 0.08 -9.66 13.66
C GLU A 9 0.71 -8.26 13.70
N ASN A 10 1.33 -7.92 14.83
CA ASN A 10 2.15 -6.72 14.93
C ASN A 10 3.60 -7.05 14.56
N PHE A 11 4.18 -6.21 13.72
CA PHE A 11 5.58 -6.27 13.32
C PHE A 11 6.29 -4.99 13.76
N THR A 12 7.33 -5.12 14.56
CA THR A 12 8.18 -3.98 14.92
C THR A 12 9.22 -3.76 13.84
N SER A 13 9.15 -2.62 13.19
CA SER A 13 10.07 -2.20 12.13
C SER A 13 11.47 -1.87 12.67
N HIS A 14 12.43 -1.69 11.76
CA HIS A 14 13.82 -1.34 12.03
C HIS A 14 14.02 -0.03 12.84
N ASP A 15 13.03 0.86 12.87
CA ASP A 15 13.04 2.12 13.63
C ASP A 15 12.06 2.14 14.80
N GLY A 16 11.55 0.97 15.21
CA GLY A 16 10.64 0.81 16.34
C GLY A 16 9.17 1.08 16.02
N LYS A 17 8.80 1.43 14.78
CA LYS A 17 7.39 1.61 14.40
C LYS A 17 6.69 0.25 14.35
N ASN A 18 5.54 0.14 15.03
CA ASN A 18 4.67 -1.02 14.93
C ASN A 18 3.83 -0.93 13.65
N LEU A 19 3.86 -2.00 12.88
CA LEU A 19 3.08 -2.21 11.66
C LEU A 19 2.10 -3.35 11.88
N VAL A 20 0.89 -3.20 11.39
CA VAL A 20 -0.14 -4.24 11.44
C VAL A 20 -0.09 -5.04 10.15
N ILE A 21 0.03 -6.35 10.25
CA ILE A 21 0.04 -7.27 9.11
C ILE A 21 -1.23 -8.11 9.15
N HIS A 22 -1.93 -8.16 8.04
CA HIS A 22 -3.06 -9.05 7.79
C HIS A 22 -2.54 -10.38 7.26
N HIS A 23 -3.03 -11.48 7.79
CA HIS A 23 -2.60 -12.84 7.45
C HIS A 23 -3.74 -13.71 6.96
N TRP A 24 -3.47 -14.46 5.90
CA TRP A 24 -4.31 -15.53 5.39
C TRP A 24 -3.42 -16.76 5.19
N PRO A 25 -3.18 -17.51 6.27
CA PRO A 25 -2.27 -18.65 6.25
C PRO A 25 -2.86 -19.86 5.52
N VAL A 26 -1.95 -20.71 5.04
CA VAL A 26 -2.21 -22.05 4.53
C VAL A 26 -1.27 -23.01 5.27
N GLU A 27 -1.75 -24.16 5.70
CA GLU A 27 -0.98 -25.10 6.52
C GLU A 27 0.32 -25.57 5.85
N LYS A 28 0.23 -25.90 4.53
CA LYS A 28 1.39 -26.30 3.71
C LYS A 28 1.47 -25.43 2.46
N PRO A 29 1.98 -24.21 2.57
CA PRO A 29 2.00 -23.29 1.45
C PRO A 29 2.97 -23.76 0.36
N LYS A 30 2.55 -23.63 -0.90
CA LYS A 30 3.41 -23.81 -2.09
C LYS A 30 4.17 -22.52 -2.43
N MET A 31 3.69 -21.39 -1.94
CA MET A 31 4.21 -20.06 -2.22
C MET A 31 3.77 -19.10 -1.11
N LEU A 32 4.62 -18.14 -0.80
CA LEU A 32 4.29 -16.97 0.02
C LEU A 32 4.03 -15.78 -0.90
N ILE A 33 3.01 -14.98 -0.62
CA ILE A 33 2.78 -13.73 -1.35
C ILE A 33 2.62 -12.55 -0.38
N HIS A 34 3.51 -11.57 -0.55
CA HIS A 34 3.47 -10.28 0.12
C HIS A 34 2.66 -9.30 -0.76
N LEU A 35 1.50 -8.88 -0.29
CA LEU A 35 0.62 -7.95 -0.98
C LEU A 35 0.89 -6.53 -0.48
N VAL A 36 1.40 -5.66 -1.36
CA VAL A 36 1.75 -4.26 -1.04
C VAL A 36 0.70 -3.34 -1.66
N HIS A 37 -0.12 -2.76 -0.83
CA HIS A 37 -1.26 -1.95 -1.25
C HIS A 37 -0.89 -0.57 -1.79
N GLY A 38 -1.85 0.10 -2.45
CA GLY A 38 -1.72 1.43 -2.99
C GLY A 38 -2.04 2.56 -2.00
N MET A 39 -2.02 3.79 -2.51
CA MET A 39 -2.42 4.98 -1.76
C MET A 39 -3.93 4.96 -1.45
N SER A 40 -4.33 5.47 -0.29
CA SER A 40 -5.74 5.55 0.15
C SER A 40 -6.45 4.20 0.25
N GLU A 41 -5.71 3.17 0.58
CA GLU A 41 -6.25 1.84 0.87
C GLU A 41 -5.43 1.17 1.99
N HIS A 42 -5.67 -0.10 2.28
CA HIS A 42 -5.01 -0.86 3.34
C HIS A 42 -5.02 -2.37 3.04
N GLY A 43 -4.26 -3.15 3.82
CA GLY A 43 -4.03 -4.57 3.57
C GLY A 43 -5.29 -5.44 3.55
N TYR A 44 -6.28 -5.14 4.40
CA TYR A 44 -7.52 -5.94 4.45
C TYR A 44 -8.38 -5.88 3.19
N ARG A 45 -8.19 -4.88 2.34
CA ARG A 45 -8.90 -4.81 1.04
C ARG A 45 -8.57 -5.97 0.10
N TYR A 46 -7.48 -6.67 0.37
CA TYR A 46 -7.06 -7.86 -0.38
C TYR A 46 -7.67 -9.16 0.16
N HIS A 47 -8.59 -9.09 1.15
CA HIS A 47 -9.17 -10.27 1.81
C HIS A 47 -9.75 -11.30 0.82
N ASP A 48 -10.62 -10.88 -0.08
CA ASP A 48 -11.27 -11.78 -1.04
C ASP A 48 -10.23 -12.40 -2.01
N PHE A 49 -9.25 -11.60 -2.43
CA PHE A 49 -8.15 -12.08 -3.27
C PHE A 49 -7.24 -13.06 -2.51
N ALA A 50 -6.91 -12.76 -1.27
CA ALA A 50 -6.11 -13.63 -0.42
C ALA A 50 -6.81 -14.97 -0.15
N LYS A 51 -8.11 -14.96 0.07
CA LYS A 51 -8.91 -16.20 0.18
C LYS A 51 -8.91 -17.01 -1.11
N TRP A 52 -8.97 -16.36 -2.27
CA TRP A 52 -8.83 -17.05 -3.54
C TRP A 52 -7.43 -17.66 -3.70
N LEU A 53 -6.36 -16.94 -3.31
CA LEU A 53 -4.99 -17.46 -3.29
C LEU A 53 -4.83 -18.65 -2.35
N ASN A 54 -5.46 -18.63 -1.17
CA ASN A 54 -5.45 -19.77 -0.24
C ASN A 54 -5.98 -21.05 -0.87
N LYS A 55 -7.06 -20.97 -1.67
CA LYS A 55 -7.58 -22.15 -2.42
C LYS A 55 -6.59 -22.72 -3.42
N LYS A 56 -5.55 -21.96 -3.77
CA LYS A 56 -4.42 -22.38 -4.63
C LYS A 56 -3.20 -22.83 -3.84
N GLY A 57 -3.29 -22.91 -2.51
CA GLY A 57 -2.18 -23.28 -1.65
C GLY A 57 -1.14 -22.16 -1.46
N ILE A 58 -1.54 -20.90 -1.62
CA ILE A 58 -0.65 -19.73 -1.49
C ILE A 58 -0.97 -19.02 -0.17
N TYR A 59 0.03 -18.87 0.70
CA TYR A 59 -0.08 -18.08 1.92
C TYR A 59 0.06 -16.60 1.58
N ALA A 60 -0.98 -15.82 1.81
CA ALA A 60 -0.97 -14.39 1.57
C ALA A 60 -0.80 -13.60 2.88
N TYR A 61 -0.04 -12.52 2.83
CA TYR A 61 0.05 -11.53 3.90
C TYR A 61 0.15 -10.12 3.31
N ALA A 62 -0.43 -9.16 4.00
CA ALA A 62 -0.50 -7.77 3.57
C ALA A 62 -0.31 -6.83 4.77
N PRO A 63 0.78 -6.06 4.86
CA PRO A 63 0.90 -5.02 5.87
C PRO A 63 -0.04 -3.86 5.54
N ASP A 64 -0.55 -3.19 6.58
CA ASP A 64 -0.94 -1.79 6.44
C ASP A 64 0.35 -0.98 6.43
N LEU A 65 0.62 -0.26 5.34
CA LEU A 65 1.81 0.59 5.24
C LEU A 65 1.76 1.74 6.25
N ARG A 66 2.90 2.35 6.55
CA ARG A 66 2.94 3.54 7.41
C ARG A 66 1.91 4.58 6.95
N GLY A 67 1.21 5.18 7.89
CA GLY A 67 0.16 6.16 7.61
C GLY A 67 -1.07 5.62 6.89
N HIS A 68 -1.27 4.31 6.89
CA HIS A 68 -2.44 3.66 6.31
C HIS A 68 -3.04 2.66 7.29
N GLY A 69 -4.34 2.38 7.12
CA GLY A 69 -5.05 1.35 7.87
C GLY A 69 -4.81 1.43 9.38
N LYS A 70 -4.69 0.28 10.00
CA LYS A 70 -4.44 0.15 11.46
C LYS A 70 -3.02 0.56 11.88
N THR A 71 -2.04 0.51 10.97
CA THR A 71 -0.65 0.96 11.23
C THR A 71 -0.57 2.46 11.51
N ALA A 72 -1.51 3.27 11.02
CA ALA A 72 -1.57 4.69 11.34
C ALA A 72 -1.73 4.93 12.85
N GLY A 73 -2.45 4.05 13.54
CA GLY A 73 -2.75 4.18 14.97
C GLY A 73 -3.97 5.03 15.26
N SER A 74 -4.09 6.20 14.65
CA SER A 74 -5.27 7.07 14.73
C SER A 74 -5.72 7.54 13.34
N MET A 75 -6.96 7.98 13.21
CA MET A 75 -7.48 8.54 11.97
C MET A 75 -6.77 9.85 11.56
N GLU A 76 -6.21 10.57 12.52
CA GLU A 76 -5.45 11.79 12.28
C GLU A 76 -4.04 11.50 11.72
N ASP A 77 -3.48 10.33 12.04
CA ASP A 77 -2.15 9.93 11.59
C ASP A 77 -2.15 9.32 10.18
N ILE A 78 -3.31 9.10 9.60
CA ILE A 78 -3.42 8.65 8.21
C ILE A 78 -2.82 9.70 7.26
N GLY A 79 -2.14 9.19 6.24
CA GLY A 79 -1.56 9.99 5.17
C GLY A 79 -0.19 10.57 5.47
N LEU A 80 0.61 9.88 6.32
CA LEU A 80 1.99 10.24 6.61
C LEU A 80 2.84 8.98 6.80
N PHE A 81 3.84 8.77 5.95
CA PHE A 81 4.80 7.68 6.17
C PHE A 81 5.74 7.97 7.36
N SER A 82 6.37 9.14 7.33
CA SER A 82 7.24 9.67 8.37
C SER A 82 7.53 11.14 8.07
N ILE A 83 8.01 11.89 9.04
CA ILE A 83 8.47 13.26 8.82
C ILE A 83 9.77 13.30 8.00
N LYS A 84 10.64 12.32 8.19
CA LYS A 84 11.91 12.24 7.45
C LYS A 84 12.08 10.86 6.83
N ASN A 85 12.48 10.85 5.55
CA ASN A 85 12.81 9.62 4.81
C ASN A 85 11.68 8.59 4.80
N GLY A 86 10.42 9.04 4.67
CA GLY A 86 9.25 8.18 4.79
C GLY A 86 9.24 7.07 3.77
N TRP A 87 9.53 7.37 2.50
CA TRP A 87 9.62 6.39 1.43
C TRP A 87 10.64 5.28 1.74
N ASN A 88 11.87 5.64 2.08
CA ASN A 88 12.94 4.68 2.39
C ASN A 88 12.63 3.83 3.62
N LYS A 89 11.92 4.40 4.62
CA LYS A 89 11.47 3.64 5.78
C LYS A 89 10.45 2.58 5.39
N VAL A 90 9.50 2.90 4.51
CA VAL A 90 8.53 1.92 4.01
C VAL A 90 9.23 0.83 3.18
N VAL A 91 10.18 1.16 2.33
CA VAL A 91 10.97 0.17 1.58
C VAL A 91 11.69 -0.80 2.53
N LYS A 92 12.32 -0.29 3.59
CA LYS A 92 12.95 -1.13 4.63
C LYS A 92 11.94 -1.98 5.42
N ASP A 93 10.73 -1.46 5.66
CA ASP A 93 9.65 -2.24 6.27
C ASP A 93 9.25 -3.43 5.39
N LEU A 94 9.07 -3.19 4.09
CA LEU A 94 8.73 -4.25 3.13
C LEU A 94 9.82 -5.33 3.11
N LYS A 95 11.10 -4.92 3.10
CA LYS A 95 12.23 -5.85 3.22
C LYS A 95 12.12 -6.70 4.49
N GLY A 96 12.07 -6.06 5.66
CA GLY A 96 12.07 -6.76 6.94
C GLY A 96 10.86 -7.68 7.12
N ILE A 97 9.67 -7.27 6.65
CA ILE A 97 8.48 -8.11 6.66
C ILE A 97 8.68 -9.33 5.75
N THR A 98 9.15 -9.12 4.51
CA THR A 98 9.38 -10.25 3.58
C THR A 98 10.38 -11.24 4.14
N GLU A 99 11.52 -10.76 4.65
CA GLU A 99 12.58 -11.60 5.25
C GLU A 99 12.08 -12.39 6.47
N LYS A 100 11.23 -11.80 7.31
CA LYS A 100 10.61 -12.49 8.44
C LYS A 100 9.83 -13.73 8.01
N PHE A 101 9.10 -13.66 6.89
CA PHE A 101 8.29 -14.77 6.40
C PHE A 101 9.09 -15.76 5.58
N SER A 102 9.99 -15.30 4.71
CA SER A 102 10.84 -16.16 3.91
C SER A 102 11.82 -16.98 4.77
N SER A 103 12.40 -16.38 5.82
CA SER A 103 13.32 -17.09 6.73
C SER A 103 12.65 -18.21 7.51
N LYS A 104 11.37 -18.08 7.85
CA LYS A 104 10.57 -19.15 8.46
C LYS A 104 10.18 -20.26 7.47
N ASN A 105 10.31 -20.01 6.18
CA ASN A 105 9.91 -20.88 5.10
C ASN A 105 10.98 -20.93 3.99
N PRO A 106 12.22 -21.35 4.27
CA PRO A 106 13.37 -21.13 3.38
C PRO A 106 13.26 -21.85 2.02
N ASN A 107 12.45 -22.91 1.95
CA ASN A 107 12.26 -23.71 0.73
C ASN A 107 10.98 -23.31 -0.05
N ILE A 108 10.28 -22.27 0.37
CA ILE A 108 9.04 -21.84 -0.24
C ILE A 108 9.27 -20.52 -0.98
N PRO A 109 8.99 -20.47 -2.31
CA PRO A 109 9.21 -19.25 -3.08
C PRO A 109 8.33 -18.12 -2.57
N THR A 110 8.94 -16.94 -2.45
CA THR A 110 8.27 -15.71 -2.03
C THR A 110 8.07 -14.78 -3.22
N VAL A 111 6.85 -14.27 -3.35
CA VAL A 111 6.44 -13.29 -4.37
C VAL A 111 6.04 -12.00 -3.68
N ILE A 112 6.41 -10.85 -4.24
CA ILE A 112 5.87 -9.55 -3.83
C ILE A 112 4.97 -9.02 -4.94
N LEU A 113 3.71 -8.73 -4.61
CA LEU A 113 2.77 -8.07 -5.51
C LEU A 113 2.52 -6.65 -5.02
N GLY A 114 3.03 -5.66 -5.78
CA GLY A 114 2.78 -4.25 -5.50
C GLY A 114 1.70 -3.67 -6.42
N HIS A 115 0.70 -3.02 -5.83
CA HIS A 115 -0.37 -2.36 -6.56
C HIS A 115 -0.24 -0.83 -6.49
N SER A 116 -0.33 -0.14 -7.63
CA SER A 116 -0.28 1.33 -7.71
C SER A 116 0.94 1.90 -7.00
N MET A 117 0.79 2.73 -5.97
CA MET A 117 1.89 3.21 -5.11
C MET A 117 2.73 2.04 -4.55
N GLY A 118 2.10 0.93 -4.15
CA GLY A 118 2.80 -0.28 -3.71
C GLY A 118 3.70 -0.86 -4.79
N SER A 119 3.37 -0.70 -6.07
CA SER A 119 4.23 -1.11 -7.18
C SER A 119 5.49 -0.25 -7.29
N PHE A 120 5.41 1.05 -6.98
CA PHE A 120 6.58 1.93 -6.97
C PHE A 120 7.49 1.61 -5.79
N LEU A 121 6.92 1.37 -4.60
CA LEU A 121 7.66 0.91 -3.42
C LEU A 121 8.38 -0.43 -3.69
N THR A 122 7.71 -1.37 -4.36
CA THR A 122 8.30 -2.65 -4.75
C THR A 122 9.43 -2.48 -5.76
N ARG A 123 9.33 -1.52 -6.68
CA ARG A 123 10.44 -1.19 -7.62
C ARG A 123 11.64 -0.61 -6.88
N SER A 124 11.43 0.30 -5.92
CA SER A 124 12.51 0.80 -5.06
C SER A 124 13.13 -0.34 -4.25
N LEU A 125 12.31 -1.26 -3.73
CA LEU A 125 12.80 -2.44 -3.01
C LEU A 125 13.73 -3.30 -3.85
N ILE A 126 13.38 -3.57 -5.12
CA ILE A 126 14.25 -4.36 -6.02
C ILE A 126 15.57 -3.65 -6.30
N ILE A 127 15.55 -2.33 -6.47
CA ILE A 127 16.77 -1.53 -6.73
C ILE A 127 17.70 -1.60 -5.53
N ASP A 128 17.16 -1.43 -4.32
CA ASP A 128 17.98 -1.35 -3.10
C ASP A 128 18.32 -2.73 -2.51
N PHE A 129 17.42 -3.73 -2.69
CA PHE A 129 17.48 -5.04 -2.05
C PHE A 129 16.96 -6.15 -2.99
N PRO A 130 17.64 -6.45 -4.10
CA PRO A 130 17.14 -7.35 -5.15
C PRO A 130 16.86 -8.78 -4.67
N GLU A 131 17.57 -9.26 -3.64
CA GLU A 131 17.47 -10.62 -3.11
C GLU A 131 16.30 -10.82 -2.12
N THR A 132 15.44 -9.79 -1.92
CA THR A 132 14.38 -9.84 -0.90
C THR A 132 13.31 -10.89 -1.23
N ALA A 133 13.01 -11.14 -2.49
CA ALA A 133 12.03 -12.13 -2.93
C ALA A 133 12.44 -12.80 -4.25
N ASN A 134 11.84 -13.95 -4.54
CA ASN A 134 12.13 -14.72 -5.76
C ASN A 134 11.48 -14.10 -7.00
N HIS A 135 10.27 -13.51 -6.86
CA HIS A 135 9.50 -12.95 -7.96
C HIS A 135 8.77 -11.67 -7.55
N TYR A 136 8.52 -10.80 -8.53
CA TYR A 136 7.86 -9.52 -8.34
C TYR A 136 6.75 -9.31 -9.37
N ILE A 137 5.59 -8.86 -8.91
CA ILE A 137 4.42 -8.56 -9.75
C ILE A 137 4.05 -7.09 -9.56
N PHE A 138 3.94 -6.36 -10.66
CA PHE A 138 3.55 -4.95 -10.67
C PHE A 138 2.15 -4.79 -11.25
N SER A 139 1.20 -4.35 -10.42
CA SER A 139 -0.18 -4.08 -10.82
C SER A 139 -0.42 -2.58 -10.87
N ALA A 140 -1.04 -2.09 -11.93
CA ALA A 140 -1.35 -0.66 -12.14
C ALA A 140 -0.14 0.26 -11.92
N THR A 141 1.05 -0.20 -12.32
CA THR A 141 2.28 0.60 -12.28
C THR A 141 2.30 1.67 -13.38
N ALA A 142 3.14 2.68 -13.24
CA ALA A 142 3.32 3.72 -14.24
C ALA A 142 4.81 4.01 -14.44
N SER A 143 5.12 4.68 -15.57
CA SER A 143 6.45 5.24 -15.85
C SER A 143 6.65 6.57 -15.11
N HIS A 144 7.88 7.08 -15.15
CA HIS A 144 8.21 8.40 -14.62
C HIS A 144 7.38 9.50 -15.31
N PRO A 145 6.73 10.40 -14.57
CA PRO A 145 5.82 11.40 -15.15
C PRO A 145 6.51 12.56 -15.86
N GLY A 146 7.84 12.49 -16.07
CA GLY A 146 8.62 13.50 -16.76
C GLY A 146 8.55 14.88 -16.08
N LEU A 147 8.45 15.95 -16.87
CA LEU A 147 8.42 17.33 -16.37
C LEU A 147 7.26 17.59 -15.39
N LYS A 148 6.11 16.94 -15.58
CA LYS A 148 4.97 17.04 -14.65
C LYS A 148 5.32 16.51 -13.25
N GLY A 149 6.17 15.49 -13.15
CA GLY A 149 6.65 14.97 -11.86
C GLY A 149 7.54 15.96 -11.13
N TYR A 150 8.47 16.60 -11.84
CA TYR A 150 9.32 17.65 -11.23
C TYR A 150 8.50 18.83 -10.73
N LEU A 151 7.52 19.30 -11.52
CA LEU A 151 6.62 20.37 -11.11
C LEU A 151 5.77 19.94 -9.89
N GLY A 152 5.24 18.72 -9.91
CA GLY A 152 4.48 18.16 -8.78
C GLY A 152 5.30 18.09 -7.49
N SER A 153 6.56 17.62 -7.58
CA SER A 153 7.49 17.60 -6.45
C SER A 153 7.81 19.01 -5.92
N PHE A 154 8.01 19.97 -6.82
CA PHE A 154 8.23 21.36 -6.42
C PHE A 154 7.02 21.93 -5.67
N ILE A 155 5.80 21.71 -6.19
CA ILE A 155 4.55 22.16 -5.55
C ILE A 155 4.40 21.47 -4.17
N ALA A 156 4.68 20.16 -4.08
CA ALA A 156 4.58 19.44 -2.81
C ALA A 156 5.55 19.97 -1.76
N LYS A 157 6.81 20.21 -2.12
CA LYS A 157 7.83 20.79 -1.24
C LYS A 157 7.46 22.20 -0.78
N SER A 158 7.03 23.06 -1.72
CA SER A 158 6.60 24.43 -1.40
C SER A 158 5.39 24.41 -0.47
N ASN A 159 4.39 23.55 -0.74
CA ASN A 159 3.21 23.41 0.09
C ASN A 159 3.55 22.91 1.52
N SER A 160 4.48 21.97 1.62
CA SER A 160 4.98 21.46 2.90
C SER A 160 5.70 22.53 3.70
N LEU A 161 6.54 23.34 3.04
CA LEU A 161 7.28 24.43 3.68
C LEU A 161 6.36 25.56 4.18
N LEU A 162 5.37 25.95 3.36
CA LEU A 162 4.48 27.09 3.65
C LEU A 162 3.40 26.75 4.68
N PHE A 163 2.85 25.54 4.61
CA PHE A 163 1.69 25.13 5.43
C PHE A 163 2.00 24.04 6.45
N GLY A 164 3.22 23.53 6.47
CA GLY A 164 3.69 22.51 7.39
C GLY A 164 3.51 21.06 6.89
N GLU A 165 4.44 20.22 7.29
CA GLU A 165 4.57 18.81 6.84
C GLU A 165 3.35 17.94 7.19
N LYS A 166 2.73 18.19 8.36
CA LYS A 166 1.59 17.43 8.88
C LYS A 166 0.23 17.93 8.41
N THR A 167 0.18 19.04 7.68
CA THR A 167 -1.07 19.60 7.17
C THR A 167 -1.62 18.76 6.05
N LYS A 168 -2.91 18.42 6.12
CA LYS A 168 -3.63 17.67 5.08
C LYS A 168 -3.81 18.53 3.82
N SER A 169 -3.45 18.01 2.64
CA SER A 169 -3.51 18.75 1.37
C SER A 169 -4.48 18.13 0.38
N ARG A 170 -5.67 18.71 0.27
CA ARG A 170 -6.63 18.33 -0.77
C ARG A 170 -6.12 18.68 -2.17
N LEU A 171 -5.34 19.76 -2.29
CA LEU A 171 -4.74 20.18 -3.56
C LEU A 171 -3.80 19.10 -4.11
N LEU A 172 -2.82 18.65 -3.30
CA LEU A 172 -1.86 17.65 -3.73
C LEU A 172 -2.56 16.32 -4.06
N GLN A 173 -3.53 15.92 -3.25
CA GLN A 173 -4.31 14.71 -3.52
C GLN A 173 -5.11 14.82 -4.83
N LEU A 174 -5.67 15.99 -5.13
CA LEU A 174 -6.36 16.23 -6.39
C LEU A 174 -5.42 16.17 -7.58
N LEU A 175 -4.22 16.73 -7.47
CA LEU A 175 -3.20 16.65 -8.52
C LEU A 175 -2.80 15.21 -8.86
N VAL A 176 -2.73 14.34 -7.84
CA VAL A 176 -2.35 12.92 -8.03
C VAL A 176 -3.52 12.07 -8.52
N MET A 177 -4.72 12.23 -7.95
CA MET A 177 -5.85 11.31 -8.14
C MET A 177 -7.03 11.90 -8.91
N GLY A 178 -7.06 13.22 -9.12
CA GLY A 178 -8.24 13.93 -9.65
C GLY A 178 -8.61 13.56 -11.08
N GLU A 179 -7.64 13.01 -11.84
CA GLU A 179 -7.87 12.65 -13.25
C GLU A 179 -8.35 11.21 -13.44
N PHE A 180 -8.26 10.34 -12.42
CA PHE A 180 -8.54 8.91 -12.61
C PHE A 180 -9.98 8.64 -13.08
N ASN A 181 -10.93 9.41 -12.60
CA ASN A 181 -12.35 9.25 -12.97
C ASN A 181 -12.72 9.86 -14.34
N LYS A 182 -11.85 10.70 -14.95
CA LYS A 182 -12.13 11.39 -16.22
C LYS A 182 -12.38 10.42 -17.39
N LYS A 183 -11.81 9.22 -17.33
CA LYS A 183 -11.95 8.20 -18.38
C LYS A 183 -13.22 7.35 -18.21
N ILE A 184 -13.94 7.50 -17.12
CA ILE A 184 -15.17 6.74 -16.86
C ILE A 184 -16.35 7.44 -17.51
N LYS A 185 -17.01 6.75 -18.44
CA LYS A 185 -18.24 7.25 -19.07
C LYS A 185 -19.38 7.23 -18.07
N LYS A 186 -20.04 8.39 -17.84
CA LYS A 186 -21.17 8.56 -16.93
C LYS A 186 -20.87 8.02 -15.51
N PRO A 187 -19.89 8.58 -14.81
CA PRO A 187 -19.55 8.14 -13.46
C PRO A 187 -20.72 8.43 -12.49
N LYS A 188 -21.05 7.46 -11.65
CA LYS A 188 -22.07 7.59 -10.59
C LYS A 188 -21.49 8.21 -9.33
N THR A 189 -20.19 7.97 -9.09
CA THR A 189 -19.46 8.49 -7.94
C THR A 189 -18.11 9.09 -8.37
N ARG A 190 -17.42 9.76 -7.46
CA ARG A 190 -16.06 10.26 -7.68
C ARG A 190 -15.00 9.16 -7.65
N LYS A 191 -15.40 7.88 -7.43
CA LYS A 191 -14.49 6.76 -7.21
C LYS A 191 -14.74 5.56 -8.13
N ASP A 192 -15.51 5.73 -9.20
CA ASP A 192 -15.85 4.64 -10.12
C ASP A 192 -14.63 4.08 -10.88
N TRP A 193 -13.53 4.81 -10.87
CA TRP A 193 -12.25 4.34 -11.40
C TRP A 193 -11.63 3.17 -10.60
N ILE A 194 -12.10 2.93 -9.36
CA ILE A 194 -11.61 1.86 -8.48
C ILE A 194 -12.00 0.47 -9.03
N SER A 195 -13.26 0.33 -9.48
CA SER A 195 -13.78 -0.95 -9.97
C SER A 195 -14.98 -0.74 -10.90
N ARG A 196 -15.22 -1.72 -11.78
CA ARG A 196 -16.47 -1.83 -12.55
C ARG A 196 -17.62 -2.38 -11.70
N ASP A 197 -17.31 -3.03 -10.59
CA ASP A 197 -18.28 -3.54 -9.62
C ASP A 197 -18.65 -2.42 -8.64
N GLU A 198 -19.91 -1.97 -8.70
CA GLU A 198 -20.43 -0.90 -7.84
C GLU A 198 -20.38 -1.27 -6.35
N SER A 199 -20.50 -2.56 -6.01
CA SER A 199 -20.40 -3.02 -4.63
C SER A 199 -18.99 -2.79 -4.05
N VAL A 200 -17.95 -3.00 -4.85
CA VAL A 200 -16.55 -2.72 -4.49
C VAL A 200 -16.32 -1.23 -4.32
N VAL A 201 -16.87 -0.40 -5.23
CA VAL A 201 -16.79 1.07 -5.12
C VAL A 201 -17.49 1.55 -3.84
N LYS A 202 -18.68 1.03 -3.54
CA LYS A 202 -19.43 1.36 -2.32
C LYS A 202 -18.68 0.95 -1.06
N LYS A 203 -18.09 -0.26 -1.02
CA LYS A 203 -17.22 -0.70 0.09
C LYS A 203 -16.06 0.27 0.30
N TYR A 204 -15.39 0.70 -0.79
CA TYR A 204 -14.28 1.66 -0.71
C TYR A 204 -14.70 3.02 -0.16
N ILE A 205 -15.83 3.56 -0.62
CA ILE A 205 -16.33 4.88 -0.18
C ILE A 205 -16.74 4.88 1.30
N ASN A 206 -17.30 3.76 1.77
CA ASN A 206 -17.75 3.61 3.15
C ASN A 206 -16.63 3.18 4.13
N ASP A 207 -15.44 2.86 3.62
CA ASP A 207 -14.32 2.48 4.45
C ASP A 207 -13.61 3.71 5.01
N PRO A 208 -13.58 3.89 6.34
CA PRO A 208 -12.97 5.07 6.97
C PRO A 208 -11.47 5.19 6.70
N TYR A 209 -10.77 4.08 6.42
CA TYR A 209 -9.34 4.09 6.12
C TYR A 209 -9.02 4.44 4.66
N CYS A 210 -10.03 4.43 3.75
CA CYS A 210 -9.81 4.63 2.32
C CYS A 210 -9.95 6.08 1.85
N MET A 211 -10.88 6.87 2.38
CA MET A 211 -11.25 8.18 1.86
C MET A 211 -10.49 9.36 2.48
N GLN A 212 -9.38 9.10 3.15
CA GLN A 212 -8.65 10.12 3.89
C GLN A 212 -7.84 11.07 3.00
N VAL A 213 -7.70 12.32 3.45
CA VAL A 213 -6.81 13.31 2.84
C VAL A 213 -5.42 13.17 3.41
N PHE A 214 -4.42 13.07 2.54
CA PHE A 214 -3.03 12.84 2.91
C PHE A 214 -2.31 14.14 3.25
N LYS A 215 -1.28 14.03 4.07
CA LYS A 215 -0.48 15.14 4.58
C LYS A 215 0.55 15.59 3.54
N ASN A 216 0.99 16.86 3.64
CA ASN A 216 1.96 17.43 2.71
C ASN A 216 3.22 16.59 2.55
N GLN A 217 3.81 16.13 3.67
CA GLN A 217 5.05 15.36 3.65
C GLN A 217 4.92 14.04 2.88
N PHE A 218 3.75 13.40 2.88
CA PHE A 218 3.52 12.20 2.09
C PHE A 218 3.77 12.39 0.59
N PHE A 219 3.45 13.56 0.06
CA PHE A 219 3.64 13.90 -1.36
C PHE A 219 5.05 14.41 -1.66
N VAL A 220 5.84 14.75 -0.63
CA VAL A 220 7.25 15.09 -0.75
C VAL A 220 8.13 13.85 -0.83
N ASP A 221 7.76 12.80 -0.08
CA ASP A 221 8.41 11.48 -0.08
C ASP A 221 8.22 10.75 -1.41
#